data_6e7c113e3136524dd3887c2e027a57b8
#
_entry.id   6e7c113e3136524dd3887c2e027a57b8
#
_cell.length_a   1.000
_cell.length_b   1.000
_cell.length_c   1.000
_cell.angle_alpha   90.00
_cell.angle_beta   90.00
_cell.angle_gamma   90.00
#
_symmetry.space_group_name_H-M   'P 1'
#
loop_
_entity.id
_entity.type
_entity.pdbx_description
1 polymer ?
#
loop_
_entity_poly.entity_id
_entity_poly.type
_entity_poly.pdbx_seq_one_letter_code
_entity_poly.pdbx_strand_id
1 'polypeptide(L)'
;SGIVQSTGNNDSIFQEGDEVIIQPLVWCGSCQFCKTGRENFCRSMGILGESQNGIMAEVICVSEKNITKKPVNLDFNASAALALAGQTAYAMLIRRANIQPGETVFVWGASSGVGTMAVQIAKHAGCRVITTAGSDEKSAAAEKLGADLVLNYNTADIASAVKDATEGSGADVVFEHVGESTWKTSLKCLAKGGRLVTCGATTGPNVEMDLRHIFMKQQSIFGSTMGDCAALDEVLSLVEAGAIKPIIDSIHPMEEAAAAHSRLESGEAFGKIILNP
;
A
#
# COMPACT_ATOMS: atom_id res chain seq x y z
N SER A 1 -0.85 11.02 11.84
CA SER A 1 -0.76 12.48 11.64
C SER A 1 -1.05 13.18 12.95
N GLY A 2 -0.58 14.40 13.08
CA GLY A 2 -0.75 15.16 14.31
C GLY A 2 -0.16 16.57 14.22
N ILE A 3 -0.03 17.20 15.37
CA ILE A 3 0.50 18.56 15.53
C ILE A 3 1.78 18.50 16.35
N VAL A 4 2.81 19.21 15.93
CA VAL A 4 4.06 19.34 16.69
C VAL A 4 3.78 20.13 17.96
N GLN A 5 3.98 19.52 19.13
CA GLN A 5 3.82 20.18 20.42
C GLN A 5 5.10 20.88 20.86
N SER A 6 6.26 20.29 20.60
CA SER A 6 7.57 20.87 20.90
C SER A 6 8.66 20.19 20.07
N THR A 7 9.78 20.86 19.90
CA THR A 7 10.97 20.34 19.23
C THR A 7 12.11 20.14 20.22
N GLY A 8 12.94 19.12 19.99
CA GLY A 8 14.05 18.77 20.89
C GLY A 8 15.28 19.68 20.73
N ASN A 9 15.35 20.48 19.68
CA ASN A 9 16.45 21.41 19.41
C ASN A 9 15.94 22.69 18.73
N ASN A 10 16.75 23.76 18.78
CA ASN A 10 16.41 25.06 18.19
C ASN A 10 16.64 25.09 16.64
N ASP A 11 17.30 24.09 16.08
CA ASP A 11 17.65 24.04 14.65
C ASP A 11 16.66 23.17 13.85
N SER A 12 15.54 22.75 14.46
CA SER A 12 14.50 22.00 13.78
C SER A 12 13.86 22.82 12.65
N ILE A 13 13.60 22.17 11.53
CA ILE A 13 12.83 22.76 10.41
C ILE A 13 11.33 22.82 10.71
N PHE A 14 10.88 22.13 11.77
CA PHE A 14 9.51 22.16 12.26
C PHE A 14 9.42 23.05 13.52
N GLN A 15 8.25 23.60 13.75
CA GLN A 15 7.93 24.41 14.91
C GLN A 15 6.64 23.95 15.59
N GLU A 16 6.42 24.37 16.81
CA GLU A 16 5.16 24.15 17.52
C GLU A 16 3.98 24.66 16.69
N GLY A 17 2.94 23.83 16.58
CA GLY A 17 1.76 24.11 15.77
C GLY A 17 1.82 23.56 14.34
N ASP A 18 2.97 23.10 13.84
CA ASP A 18 3.06 22.50 12.51
C ASP A 18 2.23 21.20 12.42
N GLU A 19 1.38 21.11 11.40
CA GLU A 19 0.62 19.90 11.08
C GLU A 19 1.48 18.92 10.27
N VAL A 20 1.59 17.67 10.74
CA VAL A 20 2.54 16.70 10.18
C VAL A 20 1.93 15.33 9.96
N ILE A 21 2.53 14.60 9.03
CA ILE A 21 2.34 13.17 8.81
C ILE A 21 3.57 12.43 9.34
N ILE A 22 3.36 11.29 9.97
CA ILE A 22 4.44 10.45 10.50
C ILE A 22 4.66 9.29 9.54
N GLN A 23 5.89 9.18 9.05
CA GLN A 23 6.34 8.00 8.31
C GLN A 23 6.82 6.94 9.30
N PRO A 24 6.26 5.71 9.25
CA PRO A 24 6.58 4.70 10.25
C PRO A 24 7.94 4.00 10.03
N LEU A 25 8.60 4.17 8.88
CA LEU A 25 9.90 3.58 8.61
C LEU A 25 10.98 4.23 9.51
N VAL A 26 11.78 3.39 10.16
CA VAL A 26 12.93 3.84 10.98
C VAL A 26 14.22 3.41 10.28
N TRP A 27 15.20 4.31 10.16
CA TRP A 27 16.46 4.04 9.48
C TRP A 27 17.64 4.76 10.11
N CYS A 28 18.86 4.26 9.90
CA CYS A 28 20.04 4.81 10.56
C CYS A 28 20.55 6.15 10.00
N GLY A 29 20.20 6.50 8.76
CA GLY A 29 20.66 7.73 8.10
C GLY A 29 22.11 7.72 7.60
N SER A 30 22.95 6.73 7.98
CA SER A 30 24.38 6.75 7.71
C SER A 30 24.90 5.63 6.79
N CYS A 31 24.17 4.54 6.62
CA CYS A 31 24.60 3.44 5.74
C CYS A 31 24.47 3.82 4.26
N GLN A 32 25.08 3.03 3.39
CA GLN A 32 25.08 3.27 1.95
C GLN A 32 23.66 3.40 1.37
N PHE A 33 22.71 2.60 1.85
CA PHE A 33 21.33 2.66 1.37
C PHE A 33 20.66 3.98 1.75
N CYS A 34 20.78 4.41 3.01
CA CYS A 34 20.24 5.69 3.46
C CYS A 34 20.84 6.89 2.72
N LYS A 35 22.16 6.85 2.47
CA LYS A 35 22.86 7.92 1.72
C LYS A 35 22.46 8.02 0.25
N THR A 36 21.79 7.00 -0.28
CA THR A 36 21.34 6.95 -1.68
C THR A 36 19.81 6.97 -1.81
N GLY A 37 19.09 7.41 -0.76
CA GLY A 37 17.63 7.55 -0.79
C GLY A 37 16.89 6.22 -0.88
N ARG A 38 17.45 5.17 -0.30
CA ARG A 38 16.85 3.84 -0.24
C ARG A 38 16.73 3.37 1.22
N GLU A 39 16.05 4.16 2.02
CA GLU A 39 15.94 3.98 3.47
C GLU A 39 15.29 2.65 3.83
N ASN A 40 14.34 2.18 3.02
CA ASN A 40 13.67 0.88 3.18
C ASN A 40 14.61 -0.34 2.94
N PHE A 41 15.84 -0.13 2.48
CA PHE A 41 16.93 -1.13 2.43
C PHE A 41 17.94 -0.95 3.56
N CYS A 42 17.70 -0.05 4.51
CA CYS A 42 18.62 0.20 5.60
C CYS A 42 18.93 -1.09 6.38
N ARG A 43 20.22 -1.31 6.69
CA ARG A 43 20.64 -2.51 7.46
C ARG A 43 20.07 -2.56 8.88
N SER A 44 19.74 -1.40 9.43
CA SER A 44 19.12 -1.23 10.75
C SER A 44 17.69 -0.74 10.60
N MET A 45 16.98 -1.22 9.55
CA MET A 45 15.59 -0.85 9.32
C MET A 45 14.71 -1.32 10.48
N GLY A 46 13.80 -0.46 10.89
CA GLY A 46 12.75 -0.78 11.84
C GLY A 46 11.43 -0.10 11.43
N ILE A 47 10.39 -0.40 12.17
CA ILE A 47 9.05 0.15 11.96
C ILE A 47 8.49 0.60 13.29
N LEU A 48 7.95 1.81 13.35
CA LEU A 48 7.20 2.33 14.50
C LEU A 48 5.99 1.41 14.77
N GLY A 49 5.88 0.92 16.01
CA GLY A 49 4.84 -0.03 16.40
C GLY A 49 5.21 -1.51 16.25
N GLU A 50 6.41 -1.83 15.69
CA GLU A 50 6.91 -3.18 15.54
C GLU A 50 8.27 -3.34 16.22
N SER A 51 9.29 -2.60 15.80
CA SER A 51 10.64 -2.66 16.35
C SER A 51 10.86 -1.72 17.54
N GLN A 52 9.96 -0.80 17.75
CA GLN A 52 9.89 0.17 18.86
C GLN A 52 8.45 0.61 19.09
N ASN A 53 8.20 1.41 20.14
CA ASN A 53 6.87 1.89 20.46
C ASN A 53 6.21 2.57 19.26
N GLY A 54 4.91 2.30 19.09
CA GLY A 54 4.09 2.83 18.01
C GLY A 54 3.46 4.18 18.34
N ILE A 55 2.46 4.53 17.53
CA ILE A 55 1.81 5.84 17.53
C ILE A 55 0.39 5.83 18.11
N MET A 56 -0.07 4.72 18.71
CA MET A 56 -1.37 4.68 19.38
C MET A 56 -1.25 5.35 20.77
N ALA A 57 -1.19 6.66 20.78
CA ALA A 57 -1.04 7.49 21.96
C ALA A 57 -1.44 8.94 21.65
N GLU A 58 -1.87 9.68 22.67
CA GLU A 58 -2.19 11.12 22.55
C GLU A 58 -0.95 11.94 22.17
N VAL A 59 0.22 11.57 22.70
CA VAL A 59 1.50 12.24 22.43
C VAL A 59 2.61 11.22 22.22
N ILE A 60 3.44 11.46 21.22
CA ILE A 60 4.59 10.62 20.92
C ILE A 60 5.83 11.46 20.67
N CYS A 61 7.00 10.86 20.91
CA CYS A 61 8.28 11.45 20.54
C CYS A 61 8.86 10.66 19.35
N VAL A 62 9.08 11.34 18.25
CA VAL A 62 9.65 10.75 17.03
C VAL A 62 10.81 11.58 16.52
N SER A 63 11.70 10.97 15.75
CA SER A 63 12.76 11.70 15.07
C SER A 63 12.18 12.61 14.00
N GLU A 64 12.73 13.82 13.87
CA GLU A 64 12.35 14.80 12.84
C GLU A 64 12.36 14.21 11.42
N LYS A 65 13.28 13.31 11.12
CA LYS A 65 13.33 12.61 9.82
C LYS A 65 12.13 11.72 9.55
N ASN A 66 11.32 11.39 10.55
CA ASN A 66 10.12 10.57 10.42
C ASN A 66 8.85 11.41 10.19
N ILE A 67 8.96 12.73 10.14
CA ILE A 67 7.81 13.60 9.92
C ILE A 67 7.96 14.41 8.65
N THR A 68 6.84 14.67 8.00
CA THR A 68 6.71 15.56 6.84
C THR A 68 5.49 16.45 7.03
N LYS A 69 5.45 17.61 6.37
CA LYS A 69 4.29 18.50 6.46
C LYS A 69 3.05 17.83 5.89
N LYS A 70 1.94 17.99 6.59
CA LYS A 70 0.64 17.51 6.13
C LYS A 70 0.18 18.36 4.94
N PRO A 71 -0.31 17.74 3.83
CA PRO A 71 -0.95 18.48 2.75
C PRO A 71 -2.14 19.31 3.25
N VAL A 72 -2.27 20.54 2.76
CA VAL A 72 -3.34 21.45 3.18
C VAL A 72 -4.75 20.99 2.78
N ASN A 73 -4.85 20.16 1.75
CA ASN A 73 -6.11 19.63 1.23
C ASN A 73 -6.55 18.31 1.92
N LEU A 74 -5.80 17.81 2.90
CA LEU A 74 -6.17 16.65 3.70
C LEU A 74 -6.43 17.06 5.16
N ASP A 75 -7.44 16.43 5.76
CA ASP A 75 -7.59 16.42 7.21
C ASP A 75 -6.63 15.41 7.88
N PHE A 76 -6.61 15.35 9.20
CA PHE A 76 -5.73 14.44 9.94
C PHE A 76 -6.07 12.97 9.70
N ASN A 77 -7.36 12.62 9.60
CA ASN A 77 -7.79 11.24 9.37
C ASN A 77 -7.34 10.73 7.99
N ALA A 78 -7.55 11.54 6.96
CA ALA A 78 -7.11 11.23 5.61
C ALA A 78 -5.58 11.13 5.52
N SER A 79 -4.86 12.01 6.20
CA SER A 79 -3.40 12.01 6.28
C SER A 79 -2.86 10.75 6.98
N ALA A 80 -3.50 10.32 8.09
CA ALA A 80 -3.15 9.08 8.78
C ALA A 80 -3.42 7.83 7.90
N ALA A 81 -4.50 7.83 7.12
CA ALA A 81 -4.84 6.73 6.22
C ALA A 81 -3.85 6.56 5.07
N LEU A 82 -3.16 7.63 4.68
CA LEU A 82 -2.35 7.71 3.48
C LEU A 82 -0.94 7.14 3.63
N ALA A 83 -0.22 7.55 4.69
CA ALA A 83 1.24 7.45 4.76
C ALA A 83 1.78 6.06 4.40
N LEU A 84 1.48 5.05 5.19
CA LEU A 84 2.00 3.69 4.97
C LEU A 84 1.43 3.04 3.70
N ALA A 85 0.10 3.11 3.51
CA ALA A 85 -0.57 2.42 2.42
C ALA A 85 -0.19 3.01 1.05
N GLY A 86 -0.17 4.35 0.94
CA GLY A 86 0.21 5.05 -0.28
C GLY A 86 1.67 4.82 -0.64
N GLN A 87 2.58 5.04 0.31
CA GLN A 87 4.01 4.83 0.13
C GLN A 87 4.33 3.39 -0.31
N THR A 88 3.70 2.40 0.33
CA THR A 88 3.91 0.98 -0.01
C THR A 88 3.40 0.66 -1.41
N ALA A 89 2.18 1.08 -1.75
CA ALA A 89 1.61 0.85 -3.07
C ALA A 89 2.44 1.52 -4.18
N TYR A 90 2.90 2.76 -3.96
CA TYR A 90 3.77 3.46 -4.88
C TYR A 90 5.10 2.74 -5.08
N ALA A 91 5.76 2.36 -3.99
CA ALA A 91 7.01 1.61 -4.05
C ALA A 91 6.87 0.28 -4.79
N MET A 92 5.79 -0.46 -4.56
CA MET A 92 5.51 -1.72 -5.24
C MET A 92 5.31 -1.52 -6.75
N LEU A 93 4.44 -0.61 -7.14
CA LEU A 93 4.06 -0.42 -8.54
C LEU A 93 5.11 0.33 -9.34
N ILE A 94 5.59 1.45 -8.81
CA ILE A 94 6.50 2.35 -9.55
C ILE A 94 7.97 1.93 -9.38
N ARG A 95 8.43 1.75 -8.13
CA ARG A 95 9.86 1.48 -7.88
C ARG A 95 10.25 0.01 -8.13
N ARG A 96 9.38 -0.95 -7.82
CA ARG A 96 9.68 -2.39 -7.93
C ARG A 96 9.18 -3.02 -9.23
N ALA A 97 7.89 -2.90 -9.50
CA ALA A 97 7.30 -3.46 -10.72
C ALA A 97 7.54 -2.58 -11.96
N ASN A 98 7.84 -1.29 -11.78
CA ASN A 98 8.08 -0.33 -12.86
C ASN A 98 6.98 -0.40 -13.94
N ILE A 99 5.72 -0.21 -13.50
CA ILE A 99 4.56 -0.27 -14.40
C ILE A 99 4.65 0.78 -15.49
N GLN A 100 4.16 0.43 -16.69
CA GLN A 100 4.17 1.32 -17.84
C GLN A 100 2.74 1.62 -18.30
N PRO A 101 2.48 2.81 -18.87
CA PRO A 101 1.19 3.11 -19.47
C PRO A 101 0.76 2.04 -20.48
N GLY A 102 -0.51 1.64 -20.42
CA GLY A 102 -1.08 0.61 -21.30
C GLY A 102 -0.95 -0.82 -20.78
N GLU A 103 -0.13 -1.08 -19.74
CA GLU A 103 -0.06 -2.40 -19.12
C GLU A 103 -1.33 -2.74 -18.34
N THR A 104 -1.61 -4.04 -18.22
CA THR A 104 -2.66 -4.56 -17.35
C THR A 104 -2.08 -4.90 -15.99
N VAL A 105 -2.58 -4.24 -14.94
CA VAL A 105 -2.22 -4.49 -13.54
C VAL A 105 -3.37 -5.24 -12.86
N PHE A 106 -3.10 -6.42 -12.33
CA PHE A 106 -4.04 -7.17 -11.49
C PHE A 106 -3.72 -6.92 -10.02
N VAL A 107 -4.66 -6.35 -9.28
CA VAL A 107 -4.53 -6.00 -7.86
C VAL A 107 -5.41 -6.92 -7.01
N TRP A 108 -4.84 -7.71 -6.13
CA TRP A 108 -5.61 -8.44 -5.14
C TRP A 108 -6.22 -7.50 -4.10
N GLY A 109 -7.49 -7.71 -3.74
CA GLY A 109 -8.13 -7.08 -2.60
C GLY A 109 -8.19 -5.55 -2.67
N ALA A 110 -8.97 -5.00 -3.62
CA ALA A 110 -9.20 -3.55 -3.73
C ALA A 110 -9.71 -2.90 -2.45
N SER A 111 -10.30 -3.66 -1.52
CA SER A 111 -10.82 -3.14 -0.25
C SER A 111 -9.75 -2.92 0.82
N SER A 112 -8.54 -3.45 0.65
CA SER A 112 -7.46 -3.22 1.60
C SER A 112 -6.91 -1.79 1.50
N GLY A 113 -6.31 -1.26 2.58
CA GLY A 113 -5.70 0.06 2.54
C GLY A 113 -4.65 0.21 1.43
N VAL A 114 -3.79 -0.80 1.24
CA VAL A 114 -2.79 -0.78 0.16
C VAL A 114 -3.43 -1.04 -1.21
N GLY A 115 -4.48 -1.85 -1.29
CA GLY A 115 -5.22 -2.13 -2.53
C GLY A 115 -5.95 -0.90 -3.07
N THR A 116 -6.61 -0.12 -2.20
CA THR A 116 -7.27 1.14 -2.61
C THR A 116 -6.28 2.12 -3.24
N MET A 117 -5.07 2.21 -2.69
CA MET A 117 -4.02 3.06 -3.23
C MET A 117 -3.43 2.48 -4.52
N ALA A 118 -3.22 1.16 -4.59
CA ALA A 118 -2.68 0.49 -5.77
C ALA A 118 -3.57 0.67 -7.00
N VAL A 119 -4.89 0.52 -6.85
CA VAL A 119 -5.86 0.76 -7.94
C VAL A 119 -5.71 2.17 -8.49
N GLN A 120 -5.71 3.19 -7.62
CA GLN A 120 -5.64 4.59 -8.02
C GLN A 120 -4.29 4.95 -8.66
N ILE A 121 -3.17 4.49 -8.07
CA ILE A 121 -1.83 4.74 -8.60
C ILE A 121 -1.66 4.08 -9.98
N ALA A 122 -2.10 2.83 -10.16
CA ALA A 122 -2.03 2.16 -11.45
C ALA A 122 -2.89 2.86 -12.51
N LYS A 123 -4.09 3.32 -12.14
CA LYS A 123 -4.96 4.11 -13.05
C LYS A 123 -4.31 5.44 -13.43
N HIS A 124 -3.75 6.16 -12.46
CA HIS A 124 -3.04 7.42 -12.72
C HIS A 124 -1.84 7.21 -13.65
N ALA A 125 -1.14 6.08 -13.52
CA ALA A 125 -0.03 5.70 -14.41
C ALA A 125 -0.48 5.26 -15.82
N GLY A 126 -1.78 5.30 -16.14
CA GLY A 126 -2.31 4.93 -17.45
C GLY A 126 -2.44 3.43 -17.68
N CYS A 127 -2.47 2.61 -16.63
CA CYS A 127 -2.67 1.17 -16.72
C CYS A 127 -4.16 0.80 -16.79
N ARG A 128 -4.43 -0.36 -17.39
CA ARG A 128 -5.69 -1.08 -17.20
C ARG A 128 -5.65 -1.82 -15.87
N VAL A 129 -6.67 -1.63 -15.03
CA VAL A 129 -6.70 -2.24 -13.69
C VAL A 129 -7.79 -3.28 -13.57
N ILE A 130 -7.40 -4.52 -13.30
CA ILE A 130 -8.26 -5.61 -12.87
C ILE A 130 -8.05 -5.80 -11.37
N THR A 131 -9.12 -5.96 -10.61
CA THR A 131 -9.01 -6.18 -9.17
C THR A 131 -10.04 -7.18 -8.65
N THR A 132 -9.96 -7.50 -7.34
CA THR A 132 -10.90 -8.41 -6.70
C THR A 132 -11.59 -7.74 -5.51
N ALA A 133 -12.84 -8.15 -5.26
CA ALA A 133 -13.62 -7.78 -4.08
C ALA A 133 -14.42 -8.99 -3.58
N GLY A 134 -14.89 -8.94 -2.32
CA GLY A 134 -15.63 -10.04 -1.68
C GLY A 134 -17.16 -9.87 -1.69
N SER A 135 -17.67 -8.73 -2.16
CA SER A 135 -19.09 -8.45 -2.27
C SER A 135 -19.39 -7.47 -3.40
N ASP A 136 -20.65 -7.40 -3.81
CA ASP A 136 -21.09 -6.48 -4.87
C ASP A 136 -20.93 -5.01 -4.44
N GLU A 137 -21.15 -4.71 -3.16
CA GLU A 137 -20.96 -3.38 -2.60
C GLU A 137 -19.48 -2.95 -2.71
N LYS A 138 -18.54 -3.83 -2.33
CA LYS A 138 -17.12 -3.58 -2.46
C LYS A 138 -16.67 -3.51 -3.91
N SER A 139 -17.31 -4.27 -4.79
CA SER A 139 -17.05 -4.20 -6.23
C SER A 139 -17.42 -2.83 -6.78
N ALA A 140 -18.61 -2.33 -6.47
CA ALA A 140 -19.04 -1.00 -6.88
C ALA A 140 -18.15 0.13 -6.30
N ALA A 141 -17.61 -0.06 -5.08
CA ALA A 141 -16.67 0.87 -4.50
C ALA A 141 -15.32 0.85 -5.23
N ALA A 142 -14.82 -0.33 -5.62
CA ALA A 142 -13.57 -0.48 -6.37
C ALA A 142 -13.68 0.10 -7.80
N GLU A 143 -14.81 -0.04 -8.46
CA GLU A 143 -15.09 0.61 -9.76
C GLU A 143 -15.01 2.14 -9.65
N LYS A 144 -15.56 2.73 -8.57
CA LYS A 144 -15.47 4.18 -8.30
C LYS A 144 -14.03 4.66 -8.06
N LEU A 145 -13.11 3.76 -7.65
CA LEU A 145 -11.68 4.06 -7.55
C LEU A 145 -10.97 4.04 -8.91
N GLY A 146 -11.66 3.60 -9.96
CA GLY A 146 -11.13 3.56 -11.32
C GLY A 146 -10.72 2.16 -11.79
N ALA A 147 -11.08 1.08 -11.09
CA ALA A 147 -10.87 -0.28 -11.60
C ALA A 147 -11.69 -0.51 -12.88
N ASP A 148 -11.07 -1.05 -13.92
CA ASP A 148 -11.72 -1.33 -15.20
C ASP A 148 -12.53 -2.64 -15.17
N LEU A 149 -12.14 -3.56 -14.27
CA LEU A 149 -12.85 -4.82 -14.03
C LEU A 149 -12.68 -5.24 -12.56
N VAL A 150 -13.76 -5.55 -11.90
CA VAL A 150 -13.77 -6.09 -10.54
C VAL A 150 -14.31 -7.52 -10.55
N LEU A 151 -13.55 -8.46 -10.00
CA LEU A 151 -13.91 -9.86 -9.92
C LEU A 151 -14.28 -10.23 -8.48
N ASN A 152 -15.42 -10.87 -8.29
CA ASN A 152 -15.81 -11.37 -6.98
C ASN A 152 -15.07 -12.70 -6.72
N TYR A 153 -14.11 -12.70 -5.79
CA TYR A 153 -13.28 -13.87 -5.50
C TYR A 153 -14.04 -15.02 -4.81
N ASN A 154 -15.28 -14.78 -4.34
CA ASN A 154 -16.12 -15.83 -3.75
C ASN A 154 -16.87 -16.65 -4.82
N THR A 155 -17.02 -16.12 -6.01
CA THR A 155 -17.86 -16.72 -7.06
C THR A 155 -17.13 -16.96 -8.38
N ALA A 156 -16.02 -16.26 -8.65
CA ALA A 156 -15.30 -16.33 -9.91
C ALA A 156 -14.03 -17.21 -9.83
N ASP A 157 -13.75 -17.95 -10.90
CA ASP A 157 -12.39 -18.44 -11.15
C ASP A 157 -11.52 -17.27 -11.62
N ILE A 158 -10.77 -16.70 -10.68
CA ILE A 158 -9.97 -15.51 -10.91
C ILE A 158 -8.95 -15.68 -12.01
N ALA A 159 -8.27 -16.86 -12.09
CA ALA A 159 -7.25 -17.08 -13.11
C ALA A 159 -7.87 -17.15 -14.51
N SER A 160 -9.02 -17.78 -14.65
CA SER A 160 -9.77 -17.82 -15.92
C SER A 160 -10.26 -16.43 -16.30
N ALA A 161 -10.91 -15.73 -15.35
CA ALA A 161 -11.48 -14.41 -15.61
C ALA A 161 -10.42 -13.35 -15.99
N VAL A 162 -9.24 -13.37 -15.37
CA VAL A 162 -8.12 -12.49 -15.76
C VAL A 162 -7.63 -12.81 -17.16
N LYS A 163 -7.50 -14.09 -17.51
CA LYS A 163 -7.11 -14.49 -18.88
C LYS A 163 -8.13 -14.09 -19.92
N ASP A 164 -9.41 -14.32 -19.64
CA ASP A 164 -10.49 -13.93 -20.56
C ASP A 164 -10.50 -12.44 -20.80
N ALA A 165 -10.35 -11.65 -19.72
CA ALA A 165 -10.26 -10.20 -19.78
C ALA A 165 -9.01 -9.67 -20.51
N THR A 166 -7.97 -10.50 -20.66
CA THR A 166 -6.69 -10.15 -21.31
C THR A 166 -6.47 -10.96 -22.60
N GLU A 167 -7.53 -11.48 -23.19
CA GLU A 167 -7.48 -12.27 -24.46
C GLU A 167 -6.48 -13.43 -24.40
N GLY A 168 -6.36 -14.06 -23.22
CA GLY A 168 -5.46 -15.19 -22.96
C GLY A 168 -4.04 -14.80 -22.54
N SER A 169 -3.65 -13.54 -22.64
CA SER A 169 -2.28 -13.07 -22.36
C SER A 169 -1.92 -13.11 -20.86
N GLY A 170 -2.87 -12.80 -19.99
CA GLY A 170 -2.65 -12.58 -18.57
C GLY A 170 -2.30 -11.11 -18.25
N ALA A 171 -2.11 -10.81 -16.97
CA ALA A 171 -1.74 -9.47 -16.48
C ALA A 171 -0.22 -9.25 -16.57
N ASP A 172 0.21 -8.08 -16.99
CA ASP A 172 1.63 -7.69 -17.04
C ASP A 172 2.21 -7.58 -15.63
N VAL A 173 1.40 -7.11 -14.68
CA VAL A 173 1.80 -6.99 -13.27
C VAL A 173 0.71 -7.56 -12.37
N VAL A 174 1.12 -8.36 -11.37
CA VAL A 174 0.27 -8.79 -10.26
C VAL A 174 0.76 -8.14 -8.98
N PHE A 175 -0.12 -7.35 -8.36
CA PHE A 175 0.06 -6.73 -7.05
C PHE A 175 -0.47 -7.66 -5.97
N GLU A 176 0.44 -8.23 -5.18
CA GLU A 176 0.17 -9.29 -4.22
C GLU A 176 0.48 -8.83 -2.79
N HIS A 177 -0.41 -9.12 -1.85
CA HIS A 177 -0.21 -8.85 -0.43
C HIS A 177 -0.94 -9.85 0.48
N VAL A 178 -1.61 -10.82 -0.14
CA VAL A 178 -2.45 -11.81 0.56
C VAL A 178 -1.64 -13.03 0.97
N GLY A 179 -0.81 -13.57 0.06
CA GLY A 179 0.13 -14.64 0.35
C GLY A 179 -0.39 -16.03 0.00
N GLU A 180 -0.33 -16.98 0.95
CA GLU A 180 -0.51 -18.42 0.71
C GLU A 180 -1.77 -18.75 -0.08
N SER A 181 -2.93 -18.19 0.27
CA SER A 181 -4.21 -18.54 -0.37
C SER A 181 -4.34 -18.08 -1.82
N THR A 182 -3.60 -17.04 -2.23
CA THR A 182 -3.69 -16.44 -3.57
C THR A 182 -2.50 -16.72 -4.46
N TRP A 183 -1.38 -17.17 -3.91
CA TRP A 183 -0.10 -17.27 -4.60
C TRP A 183 -0.14 -18.08 -5.90
N LYS A 184 -0.72 -19.28 -5.85
CA LYS A 184 -0.85 -20.15 -7.03
C LYS A 184 -1.70 -19.50 -8.13
N THR A 185 -2.76 -18.80 -7.75
CA THR A 185 -3.63 -18.07 -8.67
C THR A 185 -2.91 -16.85 -9.25
N SER A 186 -2.17 -16.11 -8.43
CA SER A 186 -1.35 -14.96 -8.83
C SER A 186 -0.38 -15.33 -9.96
N LEU A 187 0.33 -16.46 -9.84
CA LEU A 187 1.24 -16.96 -10.89
C LEU A 187 0.53 -17.36 -12.17
N LYS A 188 -0.70 -17.88 -12.07
CA LYS A 188 -1.52 -18.23 -13.24
C LYS A 188 -2.06 -16.99 -13.96
N CYS A 189 -2.34 -15.91 -13.22
CA CYS A 189 -2.80 -14.63 -13.77
C CYS A 189 -1.71 -13.89 -14.55
N LEU A 190 -0.42 -14.15 -14.24
CA LEU A 190 0.69 -13.46 -14.89
C LEU A 190 0.84 -13.81 -16.38
N ALA A 191 1.06 -12.80 -17.17
CA ALA A 191 1.48 -12.89 -18.57
C ALA A 191 2.89 -13.49 -18.71
N LYS A 192 3.26 -13.83 -19.93
CA LYS A 192 4.65 -14.13 -20.28
C LYS A 192 5.48 -12.83 -20.15
N GLY A 193 6.60 -12.90 -19.44
CA GLY A 193 7.40 -11.73 -19.09
C GLY A 193 6.82 -10.88 -17.94
N GLY A 194 5.68 -11.31 -17.37
CA GLY A 194 5.00 -10.57 -16.32
C GLY A 194 5.76 -10.52 -14.98
N ARG A 195 5.39 -9.59 -14.13
CA ARG A 195 6.03 -9.27 -12.84
C ARG A 195 5.02 -9.40 -11.70
N LEU A 196 5.35 -10.23 -10.71
CA LEU A 196 4.62 -10.28 -9.45
C LEU A 196 5.38 -9.46 -8.42
N VAL A 197 4.72 -8.53 -7.75
CA VAL A 197 5.29 -7.76 -6.64
C VAL A 197 4.50 -8.02 -5.37
N THR A 198 5.19 -8.38 -4.27
CA THR A 198 4.55 -8.71 -2.98
C THR A 198 5.13 -7.89 -1.84
N CYS A 199 4.26 -7.46 -0.91
CA CYS A 199 4.64 -6.77 0.33
C CYS A 199 4.05 -7.40 1.59
N GLY A 200 3.34 -8.51 1.47
CA GLY A 200 2.63 -9.09 2.61
C GLY A 200 2.34 -10.57 2.44
N ALA A 201 1.92 -11.19 3.54
CA ALA A 201 1.58 -12.60 3.62
C ALA A 201 0.44 -12.83 4.64
N THR A 202 -0.67 -12.09 4.47
CA THR A 202 -1.79 -12.04 5.42
C THR A 202 -2.40 -13.42 5.69
N THR A 203 -2.43 -14.31 4.69
CA THR A 203 -3.00 -15.66 4.81
C THR A 203 -1.96 -16.75 5.08
N GLY A 204 -0.69 -16.38 5.20
CA GLY A 204 0.42 -17.30 5.47
C GLY A 204 1.65 -16.99 4.62
N PRO A 205 2.86 -17.20 5.19
CA PRO A 205 4.12 -16.87 4.51
C PRO A 205 4.68 -18.00 3.65
N ASN A 206 4.19 -19.22 3.79
CA ASN A 206 4.75 -20.39 3.14
C ASN A 206 3.99 -20.73 1.86
N VAL A 207 4.68 -20.68 0.73
CA VAL A 207 4.09 -20.93 -0.59
C VAL A 207 4.87 -22.01 -1.34
N GLU A 208 4.15 -22.89 -2.05
CA GLU A 208 4.74 -23.80 -3.00
C GLU A 208 4.69 -23.20 -4.41
N MET A 209 5.78 -23.35 -5.15
CA MET A 209 5.89 -22.82 -6.49
C MET A 209 6.51 -23.84 -7.47
N ASP A 210 5.88 -24.02 -8.62
CA ASP A 210 6.47 -24.73 -9.73
C ASP A 210 7.39 -23.77 -10.52
N LEU A 211 8.69 -24.01 -10.45
CA LEU A 211 9.69 -23.17 -11.10
C LEU A 211 9.53 -23.07 -12.62
N ARG A 212 8.84 -24.04 -13.26
CA ARG A 212 8.55 -24.00 -14.69
C ARG A 212 7.68 -22.79 -15.05
N HIS A 213 6.81 -22.33 -14.17
CA HIS A 213 6.07 -21.09 -14.38
C HIS A 213 7.01 -19.90 -14.56
N ILE A 214 8.08 -19.84 -13.76
CA ILE A 214 9.03 -18.73 -13.78
C ILE A 214 9.87 -18.76 -15.05
N PHE A 215 10.63 -19.85 -15.30
CA PHE A 215 11.61 -19.82 -16.39
C PHE A 215 10.98 -19.97 -17.79
N MET A 216 9.92 -20.77 -17.95
CA MET A 216 9.30 -20.96 -19.26
C MET A 216 8.48 -19.74 -19.70
N LYS A 217 7.91 -19.00 -18.75
CA LYS A 217 7.19 -17.77 -19.01
C LYS A 217 8.03 -16.51 -18.83
N GLN A 218 9.30 -16.66 -18.41
CA GLN A 218 10.22 -15.53 -18.13
C GLN A 218 9.61 -14.53 -17.13
N GLN A 219 8.92 -15.02 -16.11
CA GLN A 219 8.28 -14.19 -15.08
C GLN A 219 9.27 -13.74 -14.04
N SER A 220 9.01 -12.58 -13.41
CA SER A 220 9.82 -12.03 -12.31
C SER A 220 8.98 -11.93 -11.04
N ILE A 221 9.61 -12.20 -9.89
CA ILE A 221 8.98 -12.02 -8.57
C ILE A 221 9.81 -11.02 -7.78
N PHE A 222 9.17 -9.97 -7.30
CA PHE A 222 9.78 -8.89 -6.53
C PHE A 222 9.19 -8.81 -5.12
N GLY A 223 10.08 -8.80 -4.12
CA GLY A 223 9.72 -8.38 -2.77
C GLY A 223 9.73 -6.85 -2.65
N SER A 224 8.85 -6.30 -1.82
CA SER A 224 8.81 -4.89 -1.47
C SER A 224 8.48 -4.76 0.01
N THR A 225 9.19 -3.90 0.72
CA THR A 225 8.90 -3.57 2.13
C THR A 225 8.79 -2.08 2.23
N MET A 226 7.61 -1.59 2.69
CA MET A 226 7.38 -0.15 2.82
C MET A 226 7.69 0.62 1.52
N GLY A 227 8.19 1.83 1.65
CA GLY A 227 8.78 2.65 0.59
C GLY A 227 9.91 3.50 1.15
N ASP A 228 10.71 4.10 0.29
CA ASP A 228 11.68 5.13 0.66
C ASP A 228 10.98 6.48 0.94
N CYS A 229 11.70 7.46 1.50
CA CYS A 229 11.15 8.78 1.79
C CYS A 229 10.58 9.45 0.53
N ALA A 230 11.31 9.36 -0.57
CA ALA A 230 10.89 9.94 -1.85
C ALA A 230 9.56 9.32 -2.37
N ALA A 231 9.28 8.05 -2.08
CA ALA A 231 7.99 7.46 -2.44
C ALA A 231 6.82 8.10 -1.67
N LEU A 232 7.03 8.52 -0.43
CA LEU A 232 6.01 9.28 0.32
C LEU A 232 5.80 10.66 -0.28
N ASP A 233 6.87 11.38 -0.59
CA ASP A 233 6.79 12.72 -1.20
C ASP A 233 6.05 12.69 -2.54
N GLU A 234 6.29 11.68 -3.37
CA GLU A 234 5.55 11.49 -4.62
C GLU A 234 4.06 11.22 -4.38
N VAL A 235 3.72 10.38 -3.40
CA VAL A 235 2.34 10.12 -3.02
C VAL A 235 1.64 11.38 -2.52
N LEU A 236 2.31 12.20 -1.70
CA LEU A 236 1.79 13.48 -1.25
C LEU A 236 1.53 14.43 -2.42
N SER A 237 2.45 14.49 -3.38
CA SER A 237 2.29 15.29 -4.59
C SER A 237 1.08 14.83 -5.43
N LEU A 238 0.86 13.52 -5.55
CA LEU A 238 -0.33 12.97 -6.25
C LEU A 238 -1.64 13.33 -5.54
N VAL A 239 -1.64 13.35 -4.20
CA VAL A 239 -2.80 13.76 -3.41
C VAL A 239 -3.05 15.27 -3.54
N GLU A 240 -2.01 16.08 -3.48
CA GLU A 240 -2.13 17.54 -3.66
C GLU A 240 -2.68 17.90 -5.04
N ALA A 241 -2.28 17.14 -6.06
CA ALA A 241 -2.82 17.26 -7.42
C ALA A 241 -4.25 16.70 -7.57
N GLY A 242 -4.82 16.07 -6.53
CA GLY A 242 -6.13 15.43 -6.60
C GLY A 242 -6.19 14.15 -7.44
N ALA A 243 -5.04 13.59 -7.81
CA ALA A 243 -4.94 12.38 -8.63
C ALA A 243 -5.31 11.10 -7.87
N ILE A 244 -5.00 11.05 -6.60
CA ILE A 244 -5.33 9.94 -5.69
C ILE A 244 -5.86 10.50 -4.35
N LYS A 245 -6.61 9.67 -3.62
CA LYS A 245 -7.13 10.03 -2.30
C LYS A 245 -7.11 8.83 -1.36
N PRO A 246 -6.81 9.00 -0.08
CA PRO A 246 -6.96 7.94 0.91
C PRO A 246 -8.45 7.59 1.10
N ILE A 247 -8.71 6.31 1.33
CA ILE A 247 -10.06 5.80 1.58
C ILE A 247 -10.15 5.38 3.04
N ILE A 248 -11.10 5.98 3.75
CA ILE A 248 -11.39 5.69 5.16
C ILE A 248 -12.68 4.89 5.21
N ASP A 249 -12.62 3.74 5.88
CA ASP A 249 -13.77 2.89 6.16
C ASP A 249 -14.55 3.43 7.35
N SER A 250 -13.87 3.63 8.47
CA SER A 250 -14.47 4.10 9.72
C SER A 250 -13.45 4.83 10.59
N ILE A 251 -13.98 5.63 11.53
CA ILE A 251 -13.21 6.39 12.51
C ILE A 251 -13.73 6.01 13.89
N HIS A 252 -12.84 5.65 14.78
CA HIS A 252 -13.14 5.24 16.15
C HIS A 252 -12.31 6.04 17.15
N PRO A 253 -12.81 6.31 18.35
CA PRO A 253 -11.97 6.77 19.45
C PRO A 253 -11.00 5.65 19.86
N MET A 254 -9.89 6.00 20.47
CA MET A 254 -8.83 5.03 20.80
C MET A 254 -9.30 3.98 21.82
N GLU A 255 -10.25 4.31 22.69
CA GLU A 255 -10.88 3.39 23.63
C GLU A 255 -11.62 2.24 22.94
N GLU A 256 -12.05 2.45 21.70
CA GLU A 256 -12.73 1.43 20.87
C GLU A 256 -11.78 0.63 19.97
N ALA A 257 -10.47 0.66 20.25
CA ALA A 257 -9.48 -0.06 19.44
C ALA A 257 -9.82 -1.53 19.24
N ALA A 258 -10.40 -2.21 20.24
CA ALA A 258 -10.83 -3.59 20.11
C ALA A 258 -11.94 -3.78 19.06
N ALA A 259 -12.90 -2.87 18.99
CA ALA A 259 -13.97 -2.90 17.99
C ALA A 259 -13.41 -2.63 16.58
N ALA A 260 -12.47 -1.67 16.45
CA ALA A 260 -11.77 -1.37 15.21
C ALA A 260 -10.97 -2.57 14.68
N HIS A 261 -10.26 -3.29 15.56
CA HIS A 261 -9.56 -4.53 15.21
C HIS A 261 -10.54 -5.63 14.77
N SER A 262 -11.63 -5.85 15.50
CA SER A 262 -12.65 -6.85 15.13
C SER A 262 -13.24 -6.56 13.75
N ARG A 263 -13.50 -5.28 13.42
CA ARG A 263 -13.98 -4.88 12.10
C ARG A 263 -12.95 -5.16 11.01
N LEU A 264 -11.65 -4.95 11.29
CA LEU A 264 -10.58 -5.27 10.34
C LEU A 264 -10.49 -6.79 10.12
N GLU A 265 -10.54 -7.58 11.17
CA GLU A 265 -10.45 -9.04 11.14
C GLU A 265 -11.66 -9.71 10.47
N SER A 266 -12.85 -9.13 10.58
CA SER A 266 -14.05 -9.63 9.88
C SER A 266 -13.95 -9.50 8.36
N GLY A 267 -12.99 -8.72 7.85
CA GLY A 267 -12.82 -8.46 6.43
C GLY A 267 -13.93 -7.59 5.83
N GLU A 268 -14.77 -6.94 6.64
CA GLU A 268 -15.85 -6.06 6.16
C GLU A 268 -15.36 -4.69 5.68
N ALA A 269 -14.24 -4.23 6.20
CA ALA A 269 -13.70 -2.91 5.91
C ALA A 269 -13.40 -2.68 4.41
N PHE A 270 -13.57 -1.42 3.97
CA PHE A 270 -13.12 -0.93 2.66
C PHE A 270 -12.27 0.33 2.83
N GLY A 271 -10.97 0.17 2.82
CA GLY A 271 -10.00 1.24 3.09
C GLY A 271 -9.34 1.10 4.45
N LYS A 272 -9.05 2.22 5.09
CA LYS A 272 -8.37 2.29 6.38
C LYS A 272 -9.36 2.55 7.52
N ILE A 273 -9.12 1.91 8.65
CA ILE A 273 -9.79 2.21 9.92
C ILE A 273 -8.89 3.17 10.70
N ILE A 274 -9.43 4.26 11.18
CA ILE A 274 -8.71 5.30 11.90
C ILE A 274 -9.05 5.24 13.39
N LEU A 275 -8.03 5.37 14.23
CA LEU A 275 -8.16 5.56 15.67
C LEU A 275 -7.75 6.99 16.01
N ASN A 276 -8.61 7.71 16.71
CA ASN A 276 -8.34 9.05 17.25
C ASN A 276 -8.14 8.95 18.75
N PRO A 277 -7.06 9.59 19.29
CA PRO A 277 -6.84 9.69 20.74
C PRO A 277 -7.90 10.51 21.45
#